data_4c71532d56b733bfd7d23f21afb57b45
#
_entry.id   4c71532d56b733bfd7d23f21afb57b45
#
_cell.length_a   1.000
_cell.length_b   1.000
_cell.length_c   1.000
_cell.angle_alpha   90.00
_cell.angle_beta   90.00
_cell.angle_gamma   90.00
#
_symmetry.space_group_name_H-M   'P 1'
#
loop_
_entity.id
_entity.type
_entity.pdbx_description
1 polymer ?
#
loop_
_entity_poly.entity_id
_entity_poly.type
_entity_poly.pdbx_seq_one_letter_code
_entity_poly.pdbx_strand_id
1 'polypeptide(L)'
;MANAPEQQAMANAIRALAMDAVEAAKSGHPGMPMGMADAATALFADHMKFNAADPHWPDRDRFVLSAGHGSMLIYALLHLTGYEDMTIEQIRNFRQLGARTAGHPEFCLLYTSPSPRDA
;
A
#
# COMPACT_ATOMS: atom_id res chain seq x y z
N MET A 1 0.36 -13.37 15.34
CA MET A 1 -0.53 -12.20 15.44
C MET A 1 0.23 -11.05 16.08
N ALA A 2 0.20 -9.88 15.44
CA ALA A 2 0.86 -8.70 15.99
C ALA A 2 0.10 -8.18 17.20
N ASN A 3 0.81 -7.66 18.22
CA ASN A 3 0.17 -7.07 19.39
C ASN A 3 -0.23 -5.61 19.08
N ALA A 4 -1.00 -5.00 19.98
CA ALA A 4 -1.51 -3.65 19.78
C ALA A 4 -0.41 -2.59 19.57
N PRO A 5 0.70 -2.57 20.36
CA PRO A 5 1.79 -1.64 20.11
C PRO A 5 2.47 -1.84 18.75
N GLU A 6 2.63 -3.08 18.30
CA GLU A 6 3.19 -3.36 16.98
C GLU A 6 2.26 -2.89 15.88
N GLN A 7 0.96 -3.12 16.02
CA GLN A 7 -0.02 -2.63 15.05
C GLN A 7 -0.05 -1.11 15.00
N GLN A 8 0.04 -0.46 16.15
CA GLN A 8 0.08 1.00 16.21
C GLN A 8 1.33 1.54 15.50
N ALA A 9 2.48 0.90 15.70
CA ALA A 9 3.71 1.29 15.02
C ALA A 9 3.59 1.13 13.51
N MET A 10 2.98 0.06 13.04
CA MET A 10 2.75 -0.16 11.60
C MET A 10 1.79 0.88 11.03
N ALA A 11 0.70 1.16 11.72
CA ALA A 11 -0.25 2.18 11.27
C ALA A 11 0.41 3.55 11.17
N ASN A 12 1.24 3.91 12.16
CA ASN A 12 1.97 5.16 12.15
C ASN A 12 3.00 5.21 11.01
N ALA A 13 3.64 4.09 10.70
CA ALA A 13 4.56 3.99 9.57
C ALA A 13 3.82 4.22 8.25
N ILE A 14 2.62 3.66 8.08
CA ILE A 14 1.79 3.90 6.90
C ILE A 14 1.50 5.40 6.76
N ARG A 15 1.11 6.05 7.84
CA ARG A 15 0.82 7.48 7.84
C ARG A 15 2.04 8.31 7.45
N ALA A 16 3.19 8.01 8.05
CA ALA A 16 4.44 8.72 7.77
C ALA A 16 4.87 8.54 6.31
N LEU A 17 4.82 7.32 5.79
CA LEU A 17 5.18 7.04 4.40
C LEU A 17 4.25 7.77 3.44
N ALA A 18 2.93 7.78 3.72
CA ALA A 18 1.98 8.46 2.86
C ALA A 18 2.21 9.97 2.85
N MET A 19 2.42 10.57 4.01
CA MET A 19 2.70 12.01 4.11
C MET A 19 3.97 12.38 3.38
N ASP A 20 5.04 11.64 3.62
CA ASP A 20 6.34 11.94 3.03
C ASP A 20 6.31 11.76 1.52
N ALA A 21 5.67 10.70 1.02
CA ALA A 21 5.61 10.44 -0.42
C ALA A 21 4.79 11.51 -1.15
N VAL A 22 3.63 11.90 -0.61
CA VAL A 22 2.80 12.94 -1.20
C VAL A 22 3.52 14.29 -1.17
N GLU A 23 4.19 14.61 -0.07
CA GLU A 23 4.95 15.86 0.03
C GLU A 23 6.11 15.90 -0.94
N ALA A 24 6.87 14.80 -1.07
CA ALA A 24 7.97 14.72 -2.01
C ALA A 24 7.50 14.87 -3.45
N ALA A 25 6.37 14.26 -3.78
CA ALA A 25 5.78 14.34 -5.12
C ALA A 25 5.09 15.68 -5.39
N LYS A 26 4.76 16.42 -4.35
CA LYS A 26 3.94 17.63 -4.42
C LYS A 26 2.58 17.34 -5.08
N SER A 27 2.09 16.12 -4.95
CA SER A 27 0.89 15.65 -5.62
C SER A 27 0.42 14.35 -4.97
N GLY A 28 -0.88 14.14 -4.93
CA GLY A 28 -1.46 12.91 -4.42
C GLY A 28 -2.49 13.16 -3.33
N HIS A 29 -2.98 12.07 -2.75
CA HIS A 29 -4.09 12.10 -1.79
C HIS A 29 -3.71 11.38 -0.51
N PRO A 30 -3.29 12.11 0.55
CA PRO A 30 -2.88 11.46 1.80
C PRO A 30 -4.06 11.09 2.72
N GLY A 31 -5.24 11.65 2.48
CA GLY A 31 -6.37 11.53 3.43
C GLY A 31 -6.81 10.10 3.69
N MET A 32 -6.98 9.30 2.65
CA MET A 32 -7.44 7.92 2.80
C MET A 32 -6.38 7.04 3.46
N PRO A 33 -5.10 7.09 3.06
CA PRO A 33 -4.07 6.37 3.81
C PRO A 33 -4.00 6.76 5.28
N MET A 34 -4.16 8.04 5.59
CA MET A 34 -4.14 8.51 6.98
C MET A 34 -5.32 7.96 7.78
N GLY A 35 -6.53 8.02 7.18
CA GLY A 35 -7.75 7.61 7.87
C GLY A 35 -7.92 6.10 7.97
N MET A 36 -7.39 5.34 7.02
CA MET A 36 -7.56 3.89 6.94
C MET A 36 -6.37 3.11 7.46
N ALA A 37 -5.32 3.77 7.96
CA ALA A 37 -4.10 3.09 8.37
C ALA A 37 -4.34 2.03 9.44
N ASP A 38 -5.16 2.32 10.45
CA ASP A 38 -5.44 1.37 11.53
C ASP A 38 -6.21 0.15 11.02
N ALA A 39 -7.26 0.37 10.22
CA ALA A 39 -8.07 -0.72 9.68
C ALA A 39 -7.24 -1.61 8.73
N ALA A 40 -6.45 -1.00 7.87
CA ALA A 40 -5.61 -1.74 6.92
C ALA A 40 -4.53 -2.54 7.65
N THR A 41 -3.95 -1.98 8.70
CA THR A 41 -2.97 -2.68 9.53
C THR A 41 -3.58 -3.93 10.17
N ALA A 42 -4.76 -3.79 10.77
CA ALA A 42 -5.44 -4.94 11.37
C ALA A 42 -5.74 -6.02 10.33
N LEU A 43 -6.20 -5.61 9.15
CA LEU A 43 -6.49 -6.55 8.07
C LEU A 43 -5.25 -7.34 7.66
N PHE A 44 -4.16 -6.67 7.39
CA PHE A 44 -2.93 -7.33 6.90
C PHE A 44 -2.19 -8.08 8.00
N ALA A 45 -2.20 -7.57 9.24
CA ALA A 45 -1.47 -8.21 10.33
C ALA A 45 -2.20 -9.43 10.90
N ASP A 46 -3.53 -9.39 10.96
CA ASP A 46 -4.31 -10.38 11.73
C ASP A 46 -5.27 -11.23 10.90
N HIS A 47 -5.69 -10.78 9.74
CA HIS A 47 -6.81 -11.42 9.04
C HIS A 47 -6.50 -11.94 7.64
N MET A 48 -5.70 -11.23 6.87
CA MET A 48 -5.39 -11.66 5.50
C MET A 48 -4.40 -12.81 5.45
N LYS A 49 -4.69 -13.78 4.59
CA LYS A 49 -3.75 -14.83 4.21
C LYS A 49 -2.91 -14.32 3.04
N PHE A 50 -1.62 -14.15 3.27
CA PHE A 50 -0.70 -13.79 2.21
C PHE A 50 0.72 -14.25 2.58
N ASN A 51 1.58 -14.33 1.57
CA ASN A 51 2.99 -14.62 1.77
C ASN A 51 3.80 -13.70 0.87
N ALA A 52 4.47 -12.71 1.46
CA ALA A 52 5.25 -11.74 0.70
C ALA A 52 6.39 -12.37 -0.08
N ALA A 53 6.94 -13.49 0.41
CA ALA A 53 8.00 -14.22 -0.27
C ALA A 53 7.47 -15.02 -1.48
N ASP A 54 6.17 -15.29 -1.53
CA ASP A 54 5.50 -15.95 -2.66
C ASP A 54 4.24 -15.16 -3.02
N PRO A 55 4.40 -13.99 -3.65
CA PRO A 55 3.28 -13.04 -3.81
C PRO A 55 2.13 -13.57 -4.67
N HIS A 56 2.38 -14.54 -5.54
CA HIS A 56 1.35 -15.11 -6.41
C HIS A 56 0.81 -16.45 -5.91
N TRP A 57 1.03 -16.78 -4.64
CA TRP A 57 0.50 -17.99 -4.02
C TRP A 57 -1.00 -18.10 -4.30
N PRO A 58 -1.47 -19.23 -4.91
CA PRO A 58 -2.86 -19.30 -5.38
C PRO A 58 -3.91 -19.19 -4.28
N ASP A 59 -3.60 -19.61 -3.07
CA ASP A 59 -4.56 -19.61 -1.94
C ASP A 59 -4.53 -18.31 -1.13
N ARG A 60 -3.85 -17.29 -1.63
CA ARG A 60 -3.76 -16.01 -0.94
C ARG A 60 -5.08 -15.24 -0.99
N ASP A 61 -5.33 -14.42 0.02
CA ASP A 61 -6.39 -13.43 -0.04
C ASP A 61 -5.99 -12.30 -1.00
N ARG A 62 -6.98 -11.73 -1.67
CA ARG A 62 -6.74 -10.67 -2.66
C ARG A 62 -7.35 -9.37 -2.17
N PHE A 63 -6.50 -8.36 -2.11
CA PHE A 63 -6.90 -7.03 -1.68
C PHE A 63 -7.17 -6.16 -2.91
N VAL A 64 -8.31 -5.49 -2.93
CA VAL A 64 -8.66 -4.56 -4.01
C VAL A 64 -8.96 -3.21 -3.37
N LEU A 65 -8.25 -2.18 -3.82
CA LEU A 65 -8.43 -0.82 -3.32
C LEU A 65 -9.58 -0.15 -4.08
N SER A 66 -10.73 -0.03 -3.43
CA SER A 66 -11.91 0.59 -4.04
C SER A 66 -11.67 2.06 -4.36
N ALA A 67 -11.08 2.80 -3.44
CA ALA A 67 -10.75 4.21 -3.64
C ALA A 67 -9.33 4.32 -4.22
N GLY A 68 -9.23 4.18 -5.54
CA GLY A 68 -7.93 4.12 -6.22
C GLY A 68 -7.03 5.34 -6.00
N HIS A 69 -7.61 6.50 -5.71
CA HIS A 69 -6.82 7.70 -5.42
C HIS A 69 -6.01 7.59 -4.13
N GLY A 70 -6.38 6.69 -3.22
CA GLY A 70 -5.63 6.43 -2.00
C GLY A 70 -4.51 5.41 -2.18
N SER A 71 -3.89 5.36 -3.35
CA SER A 71 -2.91 4.35 -3.74
C SER A 71 -1.73 4.20 -2.77
N MET A 72 -1.32 5.26 -2.10
CA MET A 72 -0.21 5.15 -1.14
C MET A 72 -0.50 4.17 -0.01
N LEU A 73 -1.77 3.90 0.31
CA LEU A 73 -2.09 2.88 1.31
C LEU A 73 -1.59 1.50 0.87
N ILE A 74 -1.89 1.10 -0.38
CA ILE A 74 -1.39 -0.17 -0.91
C ILE A 74 0.14 -0.19 -0.95
N TYR A 75 0.76 0.89 -1.41
CA TYR A 75 2.22 0.93 -1.54
C TYR A 75 2.90 0.81 -0.19
N ALA A 76 2.41 1.52 0.82
CA ALA A 76 2.95 1.42 2.17
C ALA A 76 2.75 0.00 2.75
N LEU A 77 1.57 -0.59 2.53
CA LEU A 77 1.29 -1.95 3.00
C LEU A 77 2.23 -2.97 2.35
N LEU A 78 2.42 -2.90 1.04
CA LEU A 78 3.31 -3.81 0.33
C LEU A 78 4.75 -3.66 0.81
N HIS A 79 5.20 -2.43 1.02
CA HIS A 79 6.55 -2.18 1.51
C HIS A 79 6.75 -2.74 2.91
N LEU A 80 5.84 -2.42 3.83
CA LEU A 80 5.98 -2.80 5.24
C LEU A 80 5.80 -4.29 5.47
N THR A 81 5.06 -4.98 4.61
CA THR A 81 4.87 -6.42 4.71
C THR A 81 5.93 -7.23 3.96
N GLY A 82 6.89 -6.56 3.32
CA GLY A 82 8.09 -7.22 2.80
C GLY A 82 8.02 -7.67 1.34
N TYR A 83 7.09 -7.14 0.54
CA TYR A 83 7.04 -7.46 -0.88
C TYR A 83 8.24 -6.86 -1.59
N GLU A 84 8.96 -7.69 -2.34
CA GLU A 84 10.22 -7.36 -2.99
C GLU A 84 10.10 -6.21 -3.99
N ASP A 85 8.99 -6.16 -4.71
CA ASP A 85 8.77 -5.17 -5.76
C ASP A 85 8.47 -3.76 -5.24
N MET A 86 8.15 -3.63 -3.96
CA MET A 86 7.81 -2.32 -3.40
C MET A 86 8.88 -1.88 -2.41
N THR A 87 9.96 -1.34 -2.97
CA THR A 87 11.08 -0.83 -2.18
C THR A 87 10.82 0.60 -1.72
N ILE A 88 11.64 1.07 -0.77
CA ILE A 88 11.56 2.47 -0.34
C ILE A 88 11.84 3.43 -1.50
N GLU A 89 12.66 3.03 -2.47
CA GLU A 89 12.93 3.86 -3.65
C GLU A 89 11.67 4.05 -4.50
N GLN A 90 10.85 3.02 -4.64
CA GLN A 90 9.58 3.16 -5.35
C GLN A 90 8.65 4.15 -4.63
N ILE A 91 8.62 4.11 -3.32
CA ILE A 91 7.81 5.05 -2.52
C ILE A 91 8.33 6.47 -2.65
N ARG A 92 9.66 6.65 -2.62
CA ARG A 92 10.29 7.97 -2.82
C ARG A 92 9.94 8.58 -4.17
N ASN A 93 9.72 7.75 -5.17
CA ASN A 93 9.37 8.18 -6.52
C ASN A 93 7.87 8.11 -6.81
N PHE A 94 7.04 8.24 -5.79
CA PHE A 94 5.59 8.23 -5.92
C PHE A 94 5.14 9.22 -6.99
N ARG A 95 4.31 8.72 -7.92
CA ARG A 95 3.74 9.49 -9.04
C ARG A 95 4.77 10.01 -10.05
N GLN A 96 6.00 9.52 -9.99
CA GLN A 96 7.04 9.89 -10.96
C GLN A 96 7.02 8.91 -12.13
N LEU A 97 7.35 9.41 -13.32
CA LEU A 97 7.39 8.58 -14.51
C LEU A 97 8.38 7.42 -14.34
N GLY A 98 7.94 6.23 -14.66
CA GLY A 98 8.76 5.02 -14.58
C GLY A 98 8.70 4.31 -13.23
N ALA A 99 8.14 4.93 -12.19
CA ALA A 99 7.96 4.26 -10.91
C ALA A 99 6.72 3.37 -10.92
N ARG A 100 6.72 2.33 -10.09
CA ARG A 100 5.55 1.46 -9.91
C ARG A 100 4.43 2.11 -9.08
N THR A 101 4.73 3.24 -8.44
CA THR A 101 3.86 3.92 -7.49
C THR A 101 3.06 5.02 -8.16
N ALA A 102 2.19 4.63 -9.08
CA ALA A 102 1.30 5.55 -9.79
C ALA A 102 0.22 6.13 -8.84
N GLY A 103 -0.38 7.24 -9.25
CA GLY A 103 -1.45 7.86 -8.47
C GLY A 103 -2.67 6.97 -8.25
N HIS A 104 -2.91 6.02 -9.16
CA HIS A 104 -3.86 4.92 -8.99
C HIS A 104 -3.10 3.62 -9.26
N PRO A 105 -3.35 2.55 -8.49
CA PRO A 105 -2.65 1.29 -8.72
C PRO A 105 -2.93 0.75 -10.12
N GLU A 106 -1.87 0.25 -10.77
CA GLU A 106 -1.96 -0.30 -12.11
C GLU A 106 -1.89 -1.83 -12.06
N PHE A 107 -2.37 -2.49 -13.12
CA PHE A 107 -2.51 -3.95 -13.11
C PHE A 107 -1.17 -4.69 -12.98
N CYS A 108 -0.06 -4.04 -13.24
CA CYS A 108 1.26 -4.66 -13.07
C CYS A 108 1.64 -4.88 -11.60
N LEU A 109 0.90 -4.30 -10.67
CA LEU A 109 1.07 -4.55 -9.25
C LEU A 109 0.28 -5.77 -8.82
N LEU A 110 0.70 -6.40 -7.72
CA LEU A 110 0.01 -7.55 -7.15
C LEU A 110 -1.44 -7.22 -6.78
N TYR A 111 -1.64 -6.08 -6.14
CA TYR A 111 -2.95 -5.58 -5.79
C TYR A 111 -3.26 -4.34 -6.62
N THR A 112 -4.53 -4.16 -6.96
CA THR A 112 -4.95 -3.09 -7.84
C THR A 112 -6.25 -2.46 -7.36
N SER A 113 -6.79 -1.57 -8.17
CA SER A 113 -8.06 -0.89 -7.95
C SER A 113 -9.03 -1.25 -9.09
N PRO A 114 -10.34 -1.28 -8.82
CA PRO A 114 -11.33 -1.46 -9.91
C PRO A 114 -11.55 -0.21 -10.76
N SER A 115 -10.68 0.78 -10.68
CA SER A 115 -10.80 2.03 -11.41
C SER A 115 -10.88 1.78 -12.92
N PRO A 116 -11.74 2.50 -13.66
CA PRO A 116 -11.80 2.39 -15.12
C PRO A 116 -10.49 2.68 -15.81
N ARG A 117 -9.62 3.43 -15.20
CA ARG A 117 -8.30 3.73 -15.72
C ARG A 117 -7.45 2.46 -15.91
N ASP A 118 -7.74 1.41 -15.16
CA ASP A 118 -7.01 0.15 -15.21
C ASP A 118 -7.55 -0.80 -16.28
N ALA A 119 -8.61 -0.42 -16.93
CA ALA A 119 -9.24 -1.24 -17.95
C ALA A 119 -8.50 -1.12 -19.30
#